data_1e6ccba5887c01d6d159312235dea925
#
_entry.id   1e6ccba5887c01d6d159312235dea925
#
_cell.length_a   1.000
_cell.length_b   1.000
_cell.length_c   1.000
_cell.angle_alpha   90.00
_cell.angle_beta   90.00
_cell.angle_gamma   90.00
#
_symmetry.space_group_name_H-M   'P 1'
#
loop_
_entity.id
_entity.type
_entity.pdbx_description
1 polymer ?
#
loop_
_entity_poly.entity_id
_entity_poly.type
_entity_poly.pdbx_seq_one_letter_code
_entity_poly.pdbx_strand_id
1 'polypeptide(L)'
;MKKYAMLAAAAAVLGVATAWGGAVAGTATAQAATLRWANDGDVNSVDPYARQETFLLSFNGNIYEPLVGRDRNLKLAPALATEWAQTSPTIWRFTLRQGVKFHDGTPFTADDVVFSFDRVRMPGSNLGGNVATVESVRKIDDFTVEFATRGPDPILPDEITNWYIMSKAWCEKNNAVRPADLTKNEESYATRNANGTGPFMLKSREPEVKTVLVKNPNWWGKPEHNLDEADLTIIKNPLTRVAALLSGEIDMIYNTPPESFDRIKQTKGLRLMETPELRTIYLGMDVNRDELVESSVKGKNPFKDKRVRQAFFQAIDEKAIAAKVMRGYARPTGLLIGPGVKGFDESLNGRAAPHDPAAAKKLLAEAGYPDGFEVGFDCPNDRYVNDEAICQAVVAMLARIGVKANLLAQTRAKFFAKVNEPRYETSFYLIGWTPATYDAHNALIALTATRNREKGAGINNNGGISNPDLDALIERIQVETDQAKRNKLIADALTILKEEYLVLPLHQQVVVWAARDTVDLAQGGDNYFPLKYVTMK
;
A
#
# COMPACT_ATOMS: atom_id res chain seq x y z
N MET A 1 36.14 -34.96 68.64
CA MET A 1 36.70 -34.50 69.97
C MET A 1 36.25 -33.07 70.22
N LYS A 2 35.55 -32.92 71.37
CA LYS A 2 35.32 -31.66 72.20
C LYS A 2 34.49 -30.55 71.50
N LYS A 3 33.19 -30.29 71.84
CA LYS A 3 32.56 -29.78 73.08
C LYS A 3 33.05 -28.35 73.42
N TYR A 4 32.24 -27.28 73.56
CA TYR A 4 31.20 -26.89 74.51
C TYR A 4 30.63 -25.54 74.00
N ALA A 5 29.41 -25.12 73.98
CA ALA A 5 28.32 -24.96 74.94
C ALA A 5 28.36 -23.63 75.77
N MET A 6 27.24 -22.90 75.71
CA MET A 6 26.63 -21.98 76.71
C MET A 6 27.23 -20.55 76.88
N LEU A 7 26.48 -19.49 77.06
CA LEU A 7 25.29 -19.22 77.90
C LEU A 7 24.59 -17.92 77.45
N ALA A 8 23.30 -17.80 77.74
CA ALA A 8 22.40 -16.69 77.56
C ALA A 8 22.64 -15.53 78.63
N ALA A 9 22.26 -14.32 78.28
CA ALA A 9 21.76 -13.33 79.21
C ALA A 9 20.75 -12.39 78.56
N ALA A 10 19.54 -12.36 79.13
CA ALA A 10 18.47 -11.46 78.79
C ALA A 10 18.63 -10.11 79.50
N ALA A 11 18.37 -9.02 78.79
CA ALA A 11 18.03 -7.74 79.37
C ALA A 11 16.93 -7.06 78.54
N ALA A 12 15.74 -6.93 79.14
CA ALA A 12 14.63 -6.18 78.65
C ALA A 12 14.82 -4.68 78.82
N VAL A 13 14.73 -3.91 77.77
CA VAL A 13 14.54 -2.45 77.83
C VAL A 13 13.33 -2.08 77.00
N LEU A 14 12.28 -1.61 77.66
CA LEU A 14 11.15 -0.95 77.06
C LEU A 14 11.59 0.38 76.41
N GLY A 15 11.50 0.49 75.10
CA GLY A 15 11.67 1.74 74.38
C GLY A 15 10.41 2.00 73.51
N VAL A 16 9.72 3.06 73.89
CA VAL A 16 8.57 3.59 73.12
C VAL A 16 9.04 4.03 71.71
N ALA A 17 8.70 3.30 70.64
CA ALA A 17 8.98 3.72 69.32
C ALA A 17 7.69 4.35 68.71
N THR A 18 7.69 5.66 68.54
CA THR A 18 6.75 6.43 67.76
C THR A 18 6.87 5.96 66.30
N ALA A 19 5.82 5.32 65.78
CA ALA A 19 5.70 4.89 64.37
C ALA A 19 5.52 6.13 63.49
N TRP A 20 6.58 6.52 62.81
CA TRP A 20 6.47 7.34 61.61
C TRP A 20 6.23 6.38 60.43
N GLY A 21 4.96 6.26 60.05
CA GLY A 21 4.56 5.59 58.81
C GLY A 21 4.94 6.43 57.59
N GLY A 22 6.16 6.34 57.14
CA GLY A 22 6.56 6.81 55.81
C GLY A 22 6.00 5.86 54.80
N ALA A 23 4.87 6.26 54.15
CA ALA A 23 4.44 5.61 52.94
C ALA A 23 5.52 5.79 51.85
N VAL A 24 6.34 4.78 51.66
CA VAL A 24 7.16 4.68 50.45
C VAL A 24 6.18 4.48 49.31
N ALA A 25 5.78 5.58 48.64
CA ALA A 25 5.15 5.52 47.36
C ALA A 25 6.15 4.84 46.42
N GLY A 26 5.96 3.54 46.23
CA GLY A 26 6.65 2.80 45.20
C GLY A 26 6.31 3.48 43.85
N THR A 27 7.28 4.19 43.31
CA THR A 27 7.23 4.60 41.91
C THR A 27 7.20 3.29 41.14
N ALA A 28 6.00 2.83 40.74
CA ALA A 28 5.89 1.81 39.72
C ALA A 28 6.65 2.35 38.51
N THR A 29 7.83 1.82 38.26
CA THR A 29 8.54 2.06 37.01
C THR A 29 7.58 1.57 35.93
N ALA A 30 7.01 2.49 35.15
CA ALA A 30 6.21 2.14 34.00
C ALA A 30 7.04 1.16 33.17
N GLN A 31 6.56 -0.07 33.04
CA GLN A 31 7.27 -1.07 32.26
C GLN A 31 7.31 -0.55 30.83
N ALA A 32 8.51 -0.56 30.21
CA ALA A 32 8.71 -0.08 28.86
C ALA A 32 7.73 -0.82 27.91
N ALA A 33 6.91 -0.07 27.20
CA ALA A 33 5.92 -0.65 26.30
C ALA A 33 6.61 -1.07 24.99
N THR A 34 6.76 -2.37 24.82
CA THR A 34 7.33 -2.97 23.61
C THR A 34 6.23 -3.64 22.78
N LEU A 35 6.03 -3.20 21.54
CA LEU A 35 5.21 -3.90 20.58
C LEU A 35 6.05 -4.95 19.85
N ARG A 36 5.64 -6.22 19.92
CA ARG A 36 6.22 -7.33 19.15
C ARG A 36 5.29 -7.69 18.01
N TRP A 37 5.73 -7.50 16.78
CA TRP A 37 4.89 -7.79 15.62
C TRP A 37 5.64 -8.59 14.56
N ALA A 38 4.91 -9.34 13.75
CA ALA A 38 5.52 -10.18 12.73
C ALA A 38 4.93 -9.95 11.34
N ASN A 39 5.80 -10.07 10.35
CA ASN A 39 5.48 -10.07 8.93
C ASN A 39 6.14 -11.27 8.22
N ASP A 40 5.69 -11.57 7.00
CA ASP A 40 6.26 -12.61 6.14
C ASP A 40 7.50 -12.15 5.36
N GLY A 41 7.61 -10.86 5.08
CA GLY A 41 8.73 -10.25 4.37
C GLY A 41 9.58 -9.35 5.24
N ASP A 42 10.88 -9.29 4.94
CA ASP A 42 11.85 -8.40 5.60
C ASP A 42 11.85 -7.01 4.98
N VAL A 43 12.33 -6.05 5.75
CA VAL A 43 12.72 -4.70 5.30
C VAL A 43 14.06 -4.83 4.58
N ASN A 44 14.03 -5.05 3.29
CA ASN A 44 15.24 -5.28 2.49
C ASN A 44 16.22 -4.09 2.50
N SER A 45 15.72 -2.88 2.79
CA SER A 45 16.50 -1.66 2.88
C SER A 45 15.79 -0.65 3.78
N VAL A 46 16.57 0.07 4.59
CA VAL A 46 16.08 1.26 5.31
C VAL A 46 16.41 2.56 4.57
N ASP A 47 16.97 2.49 3.35
CA ASP A 47 16.97 3.61 2.41
C ASP A 47 15.55 3.78 1.86
N PRO A 48 14.89 4.92 2.08
CA PRO A 48 13.48 5.10 1.71
C PRO A 48 13.26 5.13 0.18
N TYR A 49 14.32 5.25 -0.63
CA TYR A 49 14.21 5.29 -2.10
C TYR A 49 14.51 3.96 -2.80
N ALA A 50 14.85 2.91 -2.02
CA ALA A 50 15.31 1.64 -2.56
C ALA A 50 14.22 0.86 -3.32
N ARG A 51 12.95 0.92 -2.87
CA ARG A 51 11.82 0.24 -3.52
C ARG A 51 10.50 0.94 -3.27
N GLN A 52 9.66 0.99 -4.30
CA GLN A 52 8.27 1.40 -4.21
C GLN A 52 7.40 0.17 -3.90
N GLU A 53 7.42 -0.26 -2.64
CA GLU A 53 6.66 -1.39 -2.13
C GLU A 53 5.94 -1.00 -0.83
N THR A 54 4.66 -1.37 -0.70
CA THR A 54 3.78 -0.95 0.40
C THR A 54 4.37 -1.20 1.78
N PHE A 55 4.89 -2.41 2.04
CA PHE A 55 5.45 -2.75 3.35
C PHE A 55 6.70 -1.93 3.68
N LEU A 56 7.60 -1.76 2.70
CA LEU A 56 8.83 -0.99 2.87
C LEU A 56 8.55 0.50 3.09
N LEU A 57 7.64 1.07 2.32
CA LEU A 57 7.20 2.46 2.48
C LEU A 57 6.54 2.67 3.85
N SER A 58 5.65 1.77 4.25
CA SER A 58 5.02 1.77 5.56
C SER A 58 6.04 1.71 6.70
N PHE A 59 7.01 0.80 6.62
CA PHE A 59 8.06 0.66 7.63
C PHE A 59 8.92 1.93 7.71
N ASN A 60 9.43 2.41 6.58
CA ASN A 60 10.28 3.60 6.51
C ASN A 60 9.55 4.88 6.93
N GLY A 61 8.22 4.95 6.74
CA GLY A 61 7.39 6.04 7.24
C GLY A 61 7.29 6.17 8.77
N ASN A 62 7.84 5.21 9.53
CA ASN A 62 8.02 5.37 10.99
C ASN A 62 9.36 6.03 11.35
N ILE A 63 10.33 6.02 10.42
CA ILE A 63 11.69 6.55 10.59
C ILE A 63 11.84 7.93 9.92
N TYR A 64 11.28 8.08 8.72
CA TYR A 64 11.36 9.27 7.89
C TYR A 64 9.99 9.92 7.75
N GLU A 65 9.97 11.20 7.38
CA GLU A 65 8.73 11.93 7.13
C GLU A 65 8.76 12.62 5.76
N PRO A 66 7.60 12.72 5.07
CA PRO A 66 7.45 13.50 3.86
C PRO A 66 7.18 14.99 4.19
N LEU A 67 7.09 15.84 3.18
CA LEU A 67 6.60 17.21 3.35
C LEU A 67 5.11 17.22 3.73
N VAL A 68 4.31 16.45 3.01
CA VAL A 68 2.87 16.29 3.23
C VAL A 68 2.62 14.84 3.60
N GLY A 69 2.02 14.60 4.74
CA GLY A 69 1.64 13.26 5.22
C GLY A 69 0.16 12.97 5.05
N ARG A 70 -0.30 11.89 5.68
CA ARG A 70 -1.72 11.54 5.77
C ARG A 70 -2.14 11.30 7.22
N ASP A 71 -3.37 11.67 7.54
CA ASP A 71 -3.99 11.39 8.83
C ASP A 71 -4.53 9.94 8.90
N ARG A 72 -5.18 9.58 10.02
CA ARG A 72 -5.81 8.26 10.24
C ARG A 72 -6.89 7.92 9.22
N ASN A 73 -7.44 8.93 8.52
CA ASN A 73 -8.49 8.79 7.50
C ASN A 73 -7.93 8.91 6.08
N LEU A 74 -6.61 8.83 5.91
CA LEU A 74 -5.88 8.94 4.65
C LEU A 74 -6.01 10.32 3.96
N LYS A 75 -6.51 11.35 4.66
CA LYS A 75 -6.54 12.72 4.17
C LYS A 75 -5.17 13.37 4.29
N LEU A 76 -4.85 14.25 3.34
CA LEU A 76 -3.62 15.04 3.42
C LEU A 76 -3.52 15.80 4.73
N ALA A 77 -2.37 15.74 5.36
CA ALA A 77 -2.08 16.37 6.64
C ALA A 77 -0.68 16.99 6.64
N PRO A 78 -0.46 18.12 7.35
CA PRO A 78 0.85 18.69 7.55
C PRO A 78 1.84 17.70 8.20
N ALA A 79 3.04 17.59 7.61
CA ALA A 79 4.16 16.85 8.18
C ALA A 79 5.38 17.76 8.29
N LEU A 80 6.43 17.60 7.50
CA LEU A 80 7.57 18.52 7.47
C LEU A 80 7.25 19.87 6.82
N ALA A 81 6.21 19.95 5.98
CA ALA A 81 5.59 21.22 5.62
C ALA A 81 4.37 21.48 6.51
N THR A 82 4.21 22.73 6.97
CA THR A 82 3.06 23.20 7.75
C THR A 82 1.93 23.69 6.88
N GLU A 83 2.27 24.22 5.70
CA GLU A 83 1.34 24.76 4.72
C GLU A 83 1.89 24.55 3.31
N TRP A 84 0.99 24.46 2.35
CA TRP A 84 1.31 24.43 0.92
C TRP A 84 0.21 25.08 0.11
N ALA A 85 0.62 25.74 -0.98
CA ALA A 85 -0.32 26.41 -1.89
C ALA A 85 0.22 26.38 -3.32
N GLN A 86 -0.69 26.20 -4.27
CA GLN A 86 -0.39 26.42 -5.68
C GLN A 86 -0.45 27.93 -5.97
N THR A 87 0.72 28.56 -6.16
CA THR A 87 0.84 30.02 -6.37
C THR A 87 0.68 30.42 -7.84
N SER A 88 0.86 29.46 -8.75
CA SER A 88 0.50 29.54 -10.16
C SER A 88 0.18 28.15 -10.68
N PRO A 89 -0.36 27.98 -11.90
CA PRO A 89 -0.68 26.65 -12.44
C PRO A 89 0.46 25.63 -12.38
N THR A 90 1.72 26.09 -12.41
CA THR A 90 2.92 25.24 -12.40
C THR A 90 3.85 25.47 -11.22
N ILE A 91 3.44 26.26 -10.22
CA ILE A 91 4.29 26.53 -9.05
C ILE A 91 3.54 26.19 -7.77
N TRP A 92 4.12 25.30 -6.99
CA TRP A 92 3.72 25.02 -5.62
C TRP A 92 4.74 25.58 -4.64
N ARG A 93 4.27 26.25 -3.59
CA ARG A 93 5.09 26.73 -2.48
C ARG A 93 4.76 25.96 -1.21
N PHE A 94 5.80 25.50 -0.51
CA PHE A 94 5.69 24.80 0.77
C PHE A 94 6.41 25.60 1.84
N THR A 95 5.72 25.86 2.96
CA THR A 95 6.29 26.42 4.19
C THR A 95 6.73 25.27 5.07
N LEU A 96 8.02 25.21 5.41
CA LEU A 96 8.61 24.11 6.18
C LEU A 96 8.47 24.35 7.68
N ARG A 97 8.35 23.25 8.42
CA ARG A 97 8.28 23.25 9.88
C ARG A 97 9.62 23.64 10.48
N GLN A 98 9.63 24.63 11.36
CA GLN A 98 10.82 25.06 12.06
C GLN A 98 11.11 24.21 13.30
N GLY A 99 12.38 24.12 13.69
CA GLY A 99 12.82 23.42 14.90
C GLY A 99 12.86 21.89 14.80
N VAL A 100 12.54 21.31 13.63
CA VAL A 100 12.68 19.87 13.38
C VAL A 100 14.15 19.47 13.36
N LYS A 101 14.46 18.31 13.95
CA LYS A 101 15.80 17.72 13.94
C LYS A 101 15.75 16.29 13.37
N PHE A 102 16.78 15.92 12.66
CA PHE A 102 17.05 14.53 12.35
C PHE A 102 17.45 13.75 13.61
N HIS A 103 17.45 12.43 13.56
CA HIS A 103 17.75 11.55 14.70
C HIS A 103 19.15 11.77 15.27
N ASP A 104 20.10 12.23 14.46
CA ASP A 104 21.45 12.59 14.90
C ASP A 104 21.56 14.00 15.50
N GLY A 105 20.44 14.72 15.59
CA GLY A 105 20.34 16.06 16.16
C GLY A 105 20.60 17.20 15.18
N THR A 106 20.98 16.93 13.93
CA THR A 106 21.15 17.96 12.89
C THR A 106 19.80 18.60 12.52
N PRO A 107 19.76 19.94 12.23
CA PRO A 107 18.52 20.61 11.90
C PRO A 107 18.04 20.22 10.50
N PHE A 108 16.71 20.13 10.32
CA PHE A 108 16.04 20.03 9.03
C PHE A 108 15.83 21.41 8.43
N THR A 109 16.16 21.58 7.14
CA THR A 109 16.01 22.82 6.38
C THR A 109 15.60 22.56 4.91
N ALA A 110 15.40 23.64 4.16
CA ALA A 110 15.13 23.60 2.72
C ALA A 110 16.27 22.93 1.91
N ASP A 111 17.51 22.96 2.39
CA ASP A 111 18.63 22.29 1.71
C ASP A 111 18.45 20.77 1.69
N ASP A 112 17.84 20.18 2.72
CA ASP A 112 17.53 18.73 2.77
C ASP A 112 16.41 18.37 1.77
N VAL A 113 15.45 19.26 1.56
CA VAL A 113 14.37 19.09 0.57
C VAL A 113 14.94 19.08 -0.85
N VAL A 114 15.78 20.08 -1.17
CA VAL A 114 16.44 20.18 -2.49
C VAL A 114 17.33 18.96 -2.72
N PHE A 115 18.15 18.58 -1.73
CA PHE A 115 18.99 17.37 -1.80
C PHE A 115 18.16 16.11 -2.04
N SER A 116 17.05 15.95 -1.30
CA SER A 116 16.16 14.81 -1.41
C SER A 116 15.49 14.72 -2.78
N PHE A 117 15.16 15.85 -3.38
CA PHE A 117 14.64 15.92 -4.75
C PHE A 117 15.69 15.47 -5.79
N ASP A 118 16.91 15.93 -5.66
CA ASP A 118 17.98 15.51 -6.56
C ASP A 118 18.26 14.02 -6.39
N ARG A 119 18.34 13.53 -5.13
CA ARG A 119 18.64 12.14 -4.80
C ARG A 119 17.58 11.16 -5.31
N VAL A 120 16.28 11.49 -5.17
CA VAL A 120 15.19 10.58 -5.57
C VAL A 120 15.16 10.36 -7.09
N ARG A 121 15.74 11.26 -7.88
CA ARG A 121 15.84 11.19 -9.35
C ARG A 121 17.10 10.48 -9.85
N MET A 122 18.05 10.19 -8.96
CA MET A 122 19.30 9.50 -9.33
C MET A 122 19.05 8.05 -9.72
N PRO A 123 19.92 7.46 -10.57
CA PRO A 123 19.94 6.01 -10.82
C PRO A 123 20.04 5.22 -9.51
N GLY A 124 19.26 4.14 -9.40
CA GLY A 124 19.15 3.32 -8.18
C GLY A 124 17.88 3.61 -7.38
N SER A 125 17.29 4.80 -7.53
CA SER A 125 15.99 5.11 -6.91
C SER A 125 14.83 4.45 -7.64
N ASN A 126 13.90 3.89 -6.87
CA ASN A 126 12.61 3.38 -7.36
C ASN A 126 11.45 4.38 -7.16
N LEU A 127 11.70 5.53 -6.53
CA LEU A 127 10.67 6.51 -6.17
C LEU A 127 10.68 7.77 -7.05
N GLY A 128 11.49 7.82 -8.10
CA GLY A 128 11.51 8.96 -9.03
C GLY A 128 10.15 9.31 -9.64
N GLY A 129 9.25 8.34 -9.75
CA GLY A 129 7.87 8.53 -10.20
C GLY A 129 7.06 9.48 -9.31
N ASN A 130 7.34 9.57 -8.02
CA ASN A 130 6.64 10.44 -7.08
C ASN A 130 6.89 11.95 -7.33
N VAL A 131 7.94 12.27 -8.07
CA VAL A 131 8.32 13.64 -8.43
C VAL A 131 8.47 13.82 -9.94
N ALA A 132 7.88 12.93 -10.74
CA ALA A 132 8.07 12.90 -12.20
C ALA A 132 7.54 14.16 -12.90
N THR A 133 6.48 14.78 -12.35
CA THR A 133 5.90 16.03 -12.85
C THR A 133 6.74 17.24 -12.49
N VAL A 134 7.60 17.15 -11.46
CA VAL A 134 8.41 18.24 -10.95
C VAL A 134 9.65 18.44 -11.83
N GLU A 135 9.81 19.63 -12.36
CA GLU A 135 10.98 20.04 -13.13
C GLU A 135 12.15 20.43 -12.21
N SER A 136 11.85 21.25 -11.19
CA SER A 136 12.85 21.74 -10.25
C SER A 136 12.25 22.04 -8.87
N VAL A 137 13.12 21.93 -7.84
CA VAL A 137 12.84 22.39 -6.49
C VAL A 137 13.85 23.46 -6.11
N ARG A 138 13.36 24.62 -5.69
CA ARG A 138 14.18 25.79 -5.37
C ARG A 138 14.00 26.19 -3.91
N LYS A 139 15.11 26.35 -3.19
CA LYS A 139 15.13 27.00 -1.89
C LYS A 139 14.86 28.49 -2.06
N ILE A 140 13.90 29.04 -1.33
CA ILE A 140 13.63 30.47 -1.23
C ILE A 140 14.35 31.06 -0.02
N ASP A 141 14.20 30.37 1.12
CA ASP A 141 14.90 30.59 2.38
C ASP A 141 15.01 29.26 3.12
N ASP A 142 15.52 29.24 4.36
CA ASP A 142 15.74 28.01 5.12
C ASP A 142 14.46 27.22 5.42
N PHE A 143 13.29 27.85 5.35
CA PHE A 143 12.00 27.25 5.67
C PHE A 143 10.93 27.44 4.59
N THR A 144 11.35 27.78 3.36
CA THR A 144 10.44 27.93 2.22
C THR A 144 11.06 27.31 0.96
N VAL A 145 10.31 26.43 0.30
CA VAL A 145 10.70 25.85 -0.99
C VAL A 145 9.61 26.05 -2.04
N GLU A 146 10.03 26.21 -3.29
CA GLU A 146 9.14 26.19 -4.45
C GLU A 146 9.44 24.99 -5.34
N PHE A 147 8.36 24.34 -5.78
CA PHE A 147 8.37 23.28 -6.78
C PHE A 147 7.81 23.84 -8.08
N ALA A 148 8.62 23.82 -9.13
CA ALA A 148 8.14 24.08 -10.48
C ALA A 148 7.80 22.77 -11.17
N THR A 149 6.59 22.66 -11.71
CA THR A 149 6.11 21.49 -12.46
C THR A 149 6.13 21.75 -13.96
N ARG A 150 6.29 20.72 -14.78
CA ARG A 150 6.35 20.83 -16.26
C ARG A 150 5.03 21.24 -16.89
N GLY A 151 3.93 21.08 -16.19
CA GLY A 151 2.57 21.49 -16.54
C GLY A 151 1.75 21.65 -15.27
N PRO A 152 0.49 22.07 -15.34
CA PRO A 152 -0.38 22.12 -14.18
C PRO A 152 -0.47 20.76 -13.50
N ASP A 153 -0.29 20.74 -12.18
CA ASP A 153 -0.32 19.51 -11.38
C ASP A 153 -1.10 19.76 -10.07
N PRO A 154 -2.41 19.56 -10.10
CA PRO A 154 -3.27 19.80 -8.92
C PRO A 154 -3.11 18.75 -7.82
N ILE A 155 -2.44 17.62 -8.07
CA ILE A 155 -2.30 16.50 -7.12
C ILE A 155 -0.87 16.32 -6.61
N LEU A 156 0.06 17.24 -6.91
CA LEU A 156 1.43 17.17 -6.41
C LEU A 156 1.52 16.90 -4.89
N PRO A 157 0.71 17.51 -4.01
CA PRO A 157 0.73 17.18 -2.58
C PRO A 157 0.40 15.72 -2.28
N ASP A 158 -0.43 15.06 -3.09
CA ASP A 158 -0.75 13.63 -2.97
C ASP A 158 0.39 12.74 -3.48
N GLU A 159 1.05 13.14 -4.56
CA GLU A 159 2.15 12.38 -5.16
C GLU A 159 3.36 12.27 -4.25
N ILE A 160 3.65 13.34 -3.47
CA ILE A 160 4.82 13.41 -2.59
C ILE A 160 4.59 12.84 -1.18
N THR A 161 3.42 12.25 -0.87
CA THR A 161 3.13 11.72 0.48
C THR A 161 4.02 10.54 0.89
N ASN A 162 4.63 9.85 -0.06
CA ASN A 162 5.56 8.73 0.16
C ASN A 162 7.00 9.09 -0.23
N TRP A 163 7.25 10.36 -0.55
CA TRP A 163 8.59 10.86 -0.81
C TRP A 163 9.17 11.42 0.49
N TYR A 164 9.95 10.58 1.18
CA TYR A 164 10.53 10.88 2.47
C TYR A 164 11.78 11.76 2.35
N ILE A 165 11.94 12.72 3.26
CA ILE A 165 13.08 13.63 3.25
C ILE A 165 14.26 13.02 4.00
N MET A 166 15.45 13.13 3.42
CA MET A 166 16.72 12.64 3.96
C MET A 166 17.65 13.80 4.30
N SER A 167 18.47 13.63 5.34
CA SER A 167 19.50 14.59 5.71
C SER A 167 20.62 14.62 4.68
N LYS A 168 20.85 15.79 4.07
CA LYS A 168 21.96 16.03 3.15
C LYS A 168 23.30 15.75 3.83
N ALA A 169 23.52 16.37 5.00
CA ALA A 169 24.78 16.25 5.74
C ALA A 169 25.09 14.80 6.13
N TRP A 170 24.08 14.03 6.55
CA TRP A 170 24.26 12.62 6.89
C TRP A 170 24.59 11.77 5.66
N CYS A 171 23.90 11.99 4.54
CA CYS A 171 24.17 11.27 3.29
C CYS A 171 25.57 11.56 2.76
N GLU A 172 26.00 12.82 2.79
CA GLU A 172 27.37 13.23 2.37
C GLU A 172 28.43 12.60 3.28
N LYS A 173 28.26 12.68 4.59
CA LYS A 173 29.19 12.12 5.60
C LYS A 173 29.38 10.61 5.44
N ASN A 174 28.34 9.89 5.05
CA ASN A 174 28.32 8.42 4.99
C ASN A 174 28.42 7.84 3.58
N ASN A 175 28.78 8.64 2.58
CA ASN A 175 28.85 8.24 1.16
C ASN A 175 27.54 7.62 0.65
N ALA A 176 26.40 8.14 1.11
CA ALA A 176 25.03 7.67 0.78
C ALA A 176 24.27 8.67 -0.10
N VAL A 177 24.98 9.54 -0.82
CA VAL A 177 24.38 10.55 -1.70
C VAL A 177 23.56 9.91 -2.82
N ARG A 178 24.05 8.79 -3.39
CA ARG A 178 23.32 8.03 -4.40
C ARG A 178 22.54 6.88 -3.75
N PRO A 179 21.27 6.63 -4.12
CA PRO A 179 20.57 5.42 -3.73
C PRO A 179 21.25 4.17 -4.29
N ALA A 180 21.24 3.07 -3.54
CA ALA A 180 21.71 1.79 -4.00
C ALA A 180 20.66 1.13 -4.92
N ASP A 181 21.08 0.56 -6.04
CA ASP A 181 20.21 -0.20 -6.95
C ASP A 181 20.10 -1.65 -6.46
N LEU A 182 19.03 -1.92 -5.71
CA LEU A 182 18.77 -3.27 -5.19
C LEU A 182 18.50 -4.31 -6.29
N THR A 183 18.17 -3.89 -7.52
CA THR A 183 18.01 -4.84 -8.64
C THR A 183 19.34 -5.40 -9.12
N LYS A 184 20.43 -4.68 -8.83
CA LYS A 184 21.82 -5.07 -9.10
C LYS A 184 22.52 -5.63 -7.86
N ASN A 185 21.78 -5.86 -6.76
CA ASN A 185 22.34 -6.25 -5.46
C ASN A 185 23.37 -5.24 -4.91
N GLU A 186 23.21 -3.95 -5.25
CA GLU A 186 24.04 -2.89 -4.66
C GLU A 186 23.63 -2.65 -3.21
N GLU A 187 24.59 -2.32 -2.37
CA GLU A 187 24.39 -1.84 -1.00
C GLU A 187 25.09 -0.49 -0.79
N SER A 188 24.51 0.35 0.04
CA SER A 188 25.10 1.59 0.53
C SER A 188 25.01 1.64 2.04
N TYR A 189 25.63 2.64 2.68
CA TYR A 189 25.45 2.85 4.12
C TYR A 189 23.98 3.03 4.49
N ALA A 190 23.19 3.72 3.66
CA ALA A 190 21.76 3.95 3.87
C ALA A 190 20.91 2.66 3.76
N THR A 191 21.40 1.60 3.09
CA THR A 191 20.69 0.32 3.04
C THR A 191 20.48 -0.30 4.42
N ARG A 192 21.44 -0.08 5.33
CA ARG A 192 21.50 -0.70 6.67
C ARG A 192 21.34 0.28 7.83
N ASN A 193 21.51 1.58 7.59
CA ASN A 193 21.49 2.65 8.59
C ASN A 193 20.50 3.73 8.20
N ALA A 194 19.87 4.36 9.19
CA ALA A 194 18.84 5.36 8.97
C ALA A 194 19.06 6.60 9.83
N ASN A 195 18.75 7.78 9.27
CA ASN A 195 18.72 9.06 9.97
C ASN A 195 17.55 9.89 9.41
N GLY A 196 16.38 9.71 9.99
CA GLY A 196 15.16 10.44 9.62
C GLY A 196 14.77 11.49 10.64
N THR A 197 13.58 12.05 10.47
CA THR A 197 12.94 12.99 11.37
C THR A 197 11.78 12.37 12.15
N GLY A 198 11.44 11.11 11.85
CA GLY A 198 10.22 10.45 12.28
C GLY A 198 10.15 10.10 13.75
N PRO A 199 8.97 9.60 14.21
CA PRO A 199 8.70 9.29 15.61
C PRO A 199 9.53 8.12 16.18
N PHE A 200 10.12 7.29 15.32
CA PHE A 200 10.95 6.16 15.72
C PHE A 200 12.31 6.20 15.05
N MET A 201 13.31 5.65 15.74
CA MET A 201 14.70 5.52 15.29
C MET A 201 15.06 4.05 15.12
N LEU A 202 15.88 3.72 14.11
CA LEU A 202 16.45 2.39 13.95
C LEU A 202 17.46 2.11 15.08
N LYS A 203 17.21 1.09 15.90
CA LYS A 203 18.12 0.63 16.97
C LYS A 203 19.04 -0.47 16.46
N SER A 204 18.48 -1.49 15.83
CA SER A 204 19.23 -2.61 15.27
C SER A 204 18.46 -3.29 14.16
N ARG A 205 19.19 -3.93 13.25
CA ARG A 205 18.64 -4.75 12.20
C ARG A 205 19.49 -5.98 11.94
N GLU A 206 18.89 -7.15 12.07
CA GLU A 206 19.42 -8.44 11.63
C GLU A 206 18.55 -8.89 10.45
N PRO A 207 19.07 -8.83 9.21
CA PRO A 207 18.32 -9.18 8.01
C PRO A 207 17.66 -10.55 8.09
N GLU A 208 16.42 -10.65 7.61
CA GLU A 208 15.58 -11.86 7.60
C GLU A 208 15.24 -12.43 8.99
N VAL A 209 15.63 -11.75 10.07
CA VAL A 209 15.39 -12.20 11.45
C VAL A 209 14.59 -11.16 12.22
N LYS A 210 15.19 -10.00 12.51
CA LYS A 210 14.58 -9.01 13.39
C LYS A 210 15.06 -7.59 13.11
N THR A 211 14.14 -6.64 13.15
CA THR A 211 14.44 -5.20 13.13
C THR A 211 13.78 -4.53 14.33
N VAL A 212 14.56 -3.72 15.06
CA VAL A 212 14.14 -3.04 16.30
C VAL A 212 14.12 -1.54 16.07
N LEU A 213 12.98 -0.92 16.32
CA LEU A 213 12.80 0.52 16.38
C LEU A 213 12.61 0.97 17.82
N VAL A 214 13.16 2.14 18.17
CA VAL A 214 12.95 2.80 19.47
C VAL A 214 12.31 4.17 19.26
N LYS A 215 11.54 4.64 20.22
CA LYS A 215 10.95 5.98 20.14
C LYS A 215 12.02 7.06 19.98
N ASN A 216 11.71 8.07 19.18
CA ASN A 216 12.50 9.29 19.09
C ASN A 216 12.08 10.24 20.22
N PRO A 217 12.91 10.47 21.27
CA PRO A 217 12.54 11.34 22.38
C PRO A 217 12.49 12.82 21.98
N ASN A 218 13.08 13.17 20.82
CA ASN A 218 13.15 14.54 20.30
C ASN A 218 12.23 14.76 19.10
N TRP A 219 11.26 13.86 18.87
CA TRP A 219 10.33 14.04 17.78
C TRP A 219 9.51 15.32 17.93
N TRP A 220 9.42 16.09 16.88
CA TRP A 220 8.73 17.39 16.88
C TRP A 220 7.21 17.28 17.07
N GLY A 221 6.61 16.13 16.74
CA GLY A 221 5.18 15.90 16.86
C GLY A 221 4.75 15.55 18.29
N LYS A 222 3.43 15.57 18.52
CA LYS A 222 2.87 15.07 19.77
C LYS A 222 2.66 13.56 19.66
N PRO A 223 3.36 12.74 20.48
CA PRO A 223 3.15 11.30 20.45
C PRO A 223 1.70 10.91 20.78
N GLU A 224 1.08 10.12 19.89
CA GLU A 224 -0.20 9.46 20.13
C GLU A 224 -0.01 7.97 20.48
N HIS A 225 1.25 7.55 20.65
CA HIS A 225 1.66 6.21 21.07
C HIS A 225 2.28 6.24 22.47
N ASN A 226 2.31 5.08 23.13
CA ASN A 226 3.03 4.88 24.38
C ASN A 226 4.20 3.90 24.26
N LEU A 227 4.60 3.56 23.03
CA LEU A 227 5.69 2.62 22.78
C LEU A 227 7.05 3.23 23.10
N ASP A 228 7.90 2.46 23.76
CA ASP A 228 9.33 2.71 23.91
C ASP A 228 10.13 1.97 22.82
N GLU A 229 9.64 0.78 22.42
CA GLU A 229 10.28 -0.08 21.41
C GLU A 229 9.23 -0.78 20.55
N ALA A 230 9.58 -1.07 19.30
CA ALA A 230 8.76 -1.86 18.39
C ALA A 230 9.66 -2.87 17.64
N ASP A 231 9.37 -4.15 17.83
CA ASP A 231 10.13 -5.30 17.36
C ASP A 231 9.44 -5.97 16.18
N LEU A 232 10.01 -5.81 14.99
CA LEU A 232 9.59 -6.58 13.82
C LEU A 232 10.35 -7.91 13.77
N THR A 233 9.63 -9.02 13.83
CA THR A 233 10.18 -10.36 13.62
C THR A 233 9.71 -10.93 12.28
N ILE A 234 10.62 -11.53 11.51
CA ILE A 234 10.29 -12.13 10.22
C ILE A 234 9.90 -13.59 10.41
N ILE A 235 8.62 -13.89 10.14
CA ILE A 235 8.08 -15.25 10.22
C ILE A 235 7.40 -15.59 8.90
N LYS A 236 8.13 -16.19 7.97
CA LYS A 236 7.66 -16.45 6.59
C LYS A 236 6.46 -17.40 6.55
N ASN A 237 6.50 -18.48 7.34
CA ASN A 237 5.40 -19.44 7.36
C ASN A 237 4.15 -18.84 8.05
N PRO A 238 2.99 -18.76 7.37
CA PRO A 238 1.80 -18.11 7.91
C PRO A 238 1.23 -18.83 9.14
N LEU A 239 1.27 -20.16 9.20
CA LEU A 239 0.76 -20.90 10.36
C LEU A 239 1.67 -20.77 11.58
N THR A 240 2.99 -20.70 11.39
CA THR A 240 3.96 -20.40 12.46
C THR A 240 3.74 -18.98 12.99
N ARG A 241 3.47 -18.03 12.11
CA ARG A 241 3.18 -16.63 12.48
C ARG A 241 1.90 -16.54 13.34
N VAL A 242 0.86 -17.27 12.96
CA VAL A 242 -0.37 -17.39 13.78
C VAL A 242 -0.10 -18.08 15.12
N ALA A 243 0.72 -19.14 15.14
CA ALA A 243 1.08 -19.84 16.39
C ALA A 243 1.82 -18.92 17.37
N ALA A 244 2.74 -18.07 16.88
CA ALA A 244 3.44 -17.08 17.70
C ALA A 244 2.48 -16.02 18.30
N LEU A 245 1.44 -15.59 17.57
CA LEU A 245 0.39 -14.73 18.11
C LEU A 245 -0.44 -15.45 19.19
N LEU A 246 -0.84 -16.70 18.94
CA LEU A 246 -1.62 -17.49 19.88
C LEU A 246 -0.87 -17.78 21.19
N SER A 247 0.44 -18.05 21.12
CA SER A 247 1.29 -18.30 22.30
C SER A 247 1.62 -17.02 23.09
N GLY A 248 1.51 -15.84 22.47
CA GLY A 248 1.92 -14.56 23.06
C GLY A 248 3.39 -14.21 22.89
N GLU A 249 4.08 -14.90 22.02
CA GLU A 249 5.43 -14.54 21.59
C GLU A 249 5.43 -13.20 20.88
N ILE A 250 4.39 -12.95 20.05
CA ILE A 250 4.14 -11.66 19.38
C ILE A 250 2.75 -11.11 19.72
N ASP A 251 2.58 -9.81 19.56
CA ASP A 251 1.37 -9.09 19.93
C ASP A 251 0.47 -8.79 18.73
N MET A 252 1.05 -8.77 17.52
CA MET A 252 0.34 -8.50 16.27
C MET A 252 0.96 -9.25 15.10
N ILE A 253 0.12 -9.70 14.17
CA ILE A 253 0.55 -10.16 12.83
C ILE A 253 -0.04 -9.28 11.75
N TYR A 254 0.84 -8.89 10.86
CA TYR A 254 0.53 -8.25 9.60
C TYR A 254 0.26 -9.35 8.56
N ASN A 255 -0.70 -9.19 7.67
CA ASN A 255 -1.13 -10.22 6.72
C ASN A 255 -1.57 -11.54 7.38
N THR A 256 -2.76 -11.53 7.98
CA THR A 256 -3.34 -12.71 8.60
C THR A 256 -3.87 -13.67 7.52
N PRO A 257 -3.50 -14.97 7.56
CA PRO A 257 -3.98 -15.94 6.57
C PRO A 257 -5.47 -16.26 6.79
N PRO A 258 -6.30 -16.26 5.72
CA PRO A 258 -7.76 -16.44 5.82
C PRO A 258 -8.21 -17.72 6.51
N GLU A 259 -7.46 -18.79 6.37
CA GLU A 259 -7.74 -20.07 7.02
C GLU A 259 -7.67 -20.04 8.56
N SER A 260 -7.03 -19.00 9.11
CA SER A 260 -6.87 -18.82 10.57
C SER A 260 -7.87 -17.87 11.20
N PHE A 261 -8.73 -17.21 10.43
CA PHE A 261 -9.64 -16.17 10.92
C PHE A 261 -10.57 -16.68 12.02
N ASP A 262 -11.23 -17.83 11.80
CA ASP A 262 -12.18 -18.40 12.76
C ASP A 262 -11.49 -18.78 14.08
N ARG A 263 -10.29 -19.35 13.98
CA ARG A 263 -9.49 -19.70 15.15
C ARG A 263 -9.11 -18.48 15.98
N ILE A 264 -8.69 -17.39 15.31
CA ILE A 264 -8.30 -16.15 15.98
C ILE A 264 -9.53 -15.51 16.64
N LYS A 265 -10.68 -15.41 15.94
CA LYS A 265 -11.93 -14.84 16.47
C LYS A 265 -12.45 -15.62 17.69
N GLN A 266 -12.22 -16.92 17.77
CA GLN A 266 -12.62 -17.78 18.90
C GLN A 266 -11.62 -17.76 20.06
N THR A 267 -10.42 -17.20 19.87
CA THR A 267 -9.39 -17.15 20.91
C THR A 267 -9.56 -15.91 21.77
N LYS A 268 -9.85 -16.10 23.06
CA LYS A 268 -9.99 -15.01 24.02
C LYS A 268 -8.72 -14.17 24.08
N GLY A 269 -8.87 -12.86 24.04
CA GLY A 269 -7.76 -11.90 24.10
C GLY A 269 -7.11 -11.60 22.75
N LEU A 270 -7.68 -12.11 21.65
CA LEU A 270 -7.29 -11.79 20.29
C LEU A 270 -8.44 -11.19 19.48
N ARG A 271 -8.11 -10.37 18.51
CA ARG A 271 -9.07 -9.80 17.57
C ARG A 271 -8.53 -9.79 16.14
N LEU A 272 -9.42 -9.85 15.16
CA LEU A 272 -9.17 -9.48 13.79
C LEU A 272 -9.53 -8.00 13.59
N MET A 273 -8.73 -7.33 12.79
CA MET A 273 -8.99 -5.98 12.31
C MET A 273 -9.15 -6.05 10.79
N GLU A 274 -10.22 -5.46 10.30
CA GLU A 274 -10.65 -5.59 8.92
C GLU A 274 -10.91 -4.21 8.32
N THR A 275 -10.25 -3.89 7.22
CA THR A 275 -10.44 -2.62 6.50
C THR A 275 -10.44 -2.87 5.00
N PRO A 276 -11.41 -2.33 4.23
CA PRO A 276 -11.34 -2.37 2.77
C PRO A 276 -10.04 -1.73 2.26
N GLU A 277 -9.28 -2.47 1.45
CA GLU A 277 -8.05 -1.98 0.83
C GLU A 277 -8.38 -1.02 -0.31
N LEU A 278 -7.50 -0.05 -0.58
CA LEU A 278 -7.61 0.83 -1.75
C LEU A 278 -7.44 0.07 -3.07
N ARG A 279 -6.99 -1.19 -3.00
CA ARG A 279 -6.79 -2.05 -4.17
C ARG A 279 -8.10 -2.60 -4.71
N THR A 280 -8.31 -2.42 -6.02
CA THR A 280 -9.34 -3.12 -6.76
C THR A 280 -8.75 -4.30 -7.52
N ILE A 281 -9.33 -5.49 -7.35
CA ILE A 281 -9.07 -6.68 -8.16
C ILE A 281 -10.02 -6.63 -9.34
N TYR A 282 -9.47 -6.80 -10.55
CA TYR A 282 -10.25 -6.74 -11.78
C TYR A 282 -9.74 -7.74 -12.82
N LEU A 283 -10.56 -8.00 -13.82
CA LEU A 283 -10.20 -8.77 -15.00
C LEU A 283 -10.01 -7.81 -16.18
N GLY A 284 -8.93 -8.02 -16.91
CA GLY A 284 -8.64 -7.28 -18.14
C GLY A 284 -8.65 -8.19 -19.36
N MET A 285 -8.93 -7.60 -20.52
CA MET A 285 -9.01 -8.27 -21.81
C MET A 285 -8.13 -7.53 -22.82
N ASP A 286 -7.48 -8.25 -23.71
CA ASP A 286 -6.80 -7.63 -24.85
C ASP A 286 -7.83 -7.19 -25.89
N VAL A 287 -8.06 -5.89 -25.96
CA VAL A 287 -9.00 -5.25 -26.90
C VAL A 287 -8.29 -4.62 -28.11
N ASN A 288 -6.97 -4.75 -28.19
CA ASN A 288 -6.15 -4.05 -29.18
C ASN A 288 -5.74 -4.91 -30.36
N ARG A 289 -5.19 -6.11 -30.10
CA ARG A 289 -4.67 -6.98 -31.16
C ARG A 289 -5.76 -7.37 -32.18
N ASP A 290 -5.36 -7.61 -33.42
CA ASP A 290 -6.28 -8.11 -34.45
C ASP A 290 -6.63 -9.58 -34.22
N GLU A 291 -5.71 -10.35 -33.61
CA GLU A 291 -5.93 -11.74 -33.18
C GLU A 291 -5.35 -11.92 -31.78
N LEU A 292 -6.07 -12.62 -30.90
CA LEU A 292 -5.61 -12.91 -29.52
C LEU A 292 -4.41 -13.87 -29.53
N VAL A 293 -3.49 -13.71 -28.60
CA VAL A 293 -2.29 -14.55 -28.45
C VAL A 293 -2.68 -16.02 -28.26
N GLU A 294 -3.67 -16.26 -27.39
CA GLU A 294 -4.14 -17.61 -27.05
C GLU A 294 -5.67 -17.68 -27.20
N SER A 295 -6.13 -18.12 -28.36
CA SER A 295 -7.56 -18.31 -28.67
C SER A 295 -7.79 -19.35 -29.74
N SER A 296 -8.94 -20.02 -29.69
CA SER A 296 -9.44 -20.87 -30.80
C SER A 296 -9.95 -20.05 -31.97
N VAL A 297 -10.28 -18.77 -31.76
CA VAL A 297 -10.73 -17.85 -32.82
C VAL A 297 -9.51 -17.31 -33.55
N LYS A 298 -9.43 -17.59 -34.87
CA LYS A 298 -8.33 -17.16 -35.70
C LYS A 298 -8.73 -16.00 -36.62
N GLY A 299 -7.75 -15.12 -36.93
CA GLY A 299 -7.93 -13.99 -37.82
C GLY A 299 -8.79 -12.85 -37.28
N LYS A 300 -9.24 -12.93 -36.03
CA LYS A 300 -9.96 -11.83 -35.35
C LYS A 300 -9.87 -11.92 -33.83
N ASN A 301 -10.13 -10.79 -33.17
CA ASN A 301 -10.17 -10.67 -31.74
C ASN A 301 -11.61 -10.52 -31.24
N PRO A 302 -12.16 -11.53 -30.52
CA PRO A 302 -13.51 -11.47 -29.98
C PRO A 302 -13.74 -10.30 -29.04
N PHE A 303 -12.72 -9.88 -28.28
CA PHE A 303 -12.84 -8.80 -27.28
C PHE A 303 -12.93 -7.39 -27.90
N LYS A 304 -12.73 -7.22 -29.20
CA LYS A 304 -13.06 -5.97 -29.90
C LYS A 304 -14.56 -5.72 -29.93
N ASP A 305 -15.40 -6.77 -29.92
CA ASP A 305 -16.84 -6.66 -29.87
C ASP A 305 -17.33 -6.40 -28.42
N LYS A 306 -17.98 -5.26 -28.19
CA LYS A 306 -18.56 -4.87 -26.90
C LYS A 306 -19.52 -5.94 -26.35
N ARG A 307 -20.28 -6.63 -27.18
CA ARG A 307 -21.22 -7.68 -26.78
C ARG A 307 -20.48 -8.87 -26.13
N VAL A 308 -19.31 -9.22 -26.63
CA VAL A 308 -18.46 -10.27 -26.02
C VAL A 308 -17.96 -9.83 -24.66
N ARG A 309 -17.46 -8.59 -24.53
CA ARG A 309 -17.02 -8.06 -23.24
C ARG A 309 -18.17 -8.01 -22.22
N GLN A 310 -19.35 -7.57 -22.65
CA GLN A 310 -20.55 -7.56 -21.83
C GLN A 310 -20.97 -8.98 -21.42
N ALA A 311 -20.87 -9.96 -22.30
CA ALA A 311 -21.16 -11.36 -21.99
C ALA A 311 -20.23 -11.91 -20.89
N PHE A 312 -18.93 -11.64 -20.97
CA PHE A 312 -17.99 -11.99 -19.91
C PHE A 312 -18.37 -11.34 -18.58
N PHE A 313 -18.70 -10.04 -18.60
CA PHE A 313 -19.12 -9.32 -17.42
C PHE A 313 -20.39 -9.93 -16.80
N GLN A 314 -21.45 -10.21 -17.59
CA GLN A 314 -22.70 -10.77 -17.07
C GLN A 314 -22.59 -12.24 -16.63
N ALA A 315 -21.61 -13.00 -17.18
CA ALA A 315 -21.38 -14.38 -16.78
C ALA A 315 -20.73 -14.51 -15.38
N ILE A 316 -20.00 -13.49 -14.93
CA ILE A 316 -19.20 -13.52 -13.70
C ILE A 316 -20.00 -12.96 -12.53
N ASP A 317 -20.12 -13.75 -11.45
CA ASP A 317 -20.80 -13.41 -10.20
C ASP A 317 -19.77 -12.99 -9.15
N GLU A 318 -19.47 -11.68 -9.08
CA GLU A 318 -18.51 -11.14 -8.11
C GLU A 318 -19.02 -11.26 -6.66
N LYS A 319 -20.35 -11.30 -6.45
CA LYS A 319 -20.92 -11.51 -5.12
C LYS A 319 -20.68 -12.94 -4.64
N ALA A 320 -20.83 -13.92 -5.54
CA ALA A 320 -20.49 -15.31 -5.23
C ALA A 320 -18.98 -15.48 -4.98
N ILE A 321 -18.12 -14.81 -5.75
CA ILE A 321 -16.67 -14.78 -5.48
C ILE A 321 -16.40 -14.20 -4.10
N ALA A 322 -16.94 -13.03 -3.77
CA ALA A 322 -16.75 -12.39 -2.47
C ALA A 322 -17.24 -13.28 -1.31
N ALA A 323 -18.41 -13.88 -1.43
CA ALA A 323 -19.00 -14.70 -0.36
C ALA A 323 -18.32 -16.06 -0.19
N LYS A 324 -18.02 -16.77 -1.30
CA LYS A 324 -17.57 -18.17 -1.26
C LYS A 324 -16.05 -18.34 -1.36
N VAL A 325 -15.41 -17.60 -2.28
CA VAL A 325 -13.95 -17.68 -2.48
C VAL A 325 -13.23 -16.83 -1.46
N MET A 326 -13.72 -15.61 -1.25
CA MET A 326 -13.13 -14.65 -0.31
C MET A 326 -13.72 -14.76 1.11
N ARG A 327 -14.64 -15.70 1.36
CA ARG A 327 -15.26 -15.96 2.68
C ARG A 327 -15.89 -14.72 3.33
N GLY A 328 -16.38 -13.78 2.51
CA GLY A 328 -16.91 -12.49 2.96
C GLY A 328 -15.84 -11.37 3.10
N TYR A 329 -14.56 -11.67 2.94
CA TYR A 329 -13.47 -10.70 3.05
C TYR A 329 -13.12 -10.05 1.70
N ALA A 330 -14.15 -9.60 1.02
CA ALA A 330 -14.06 -8.80 -0.19
C ALA A 330 -15.31 -7.95 -0.35
N ARG A 331 -15.17 -6.72 -0.83
CA ARG A 331 -16.26 -5.82 -1.13
C ARG A 331 -16.45 -5.79 -2.66
N PRO A 332 -17.53 -6.34 -3.22
CA PRO A 332 -17.82 -6.22 -4.65
C PRO A 332 -17.84 -4.76 -5.09
N THR A 333 -17.29 -4.48 -6.26
CA THR A 333 -17.22 -3.12 -6.82
C THR A 333 -17.50 -3.11 -8.32
N GLY A 334 -18.12 -2.03 -8.81
CA GLY A 334 -18.36 -1.79 -10.22
C GLY A 334 -17.38 -0.78 -10.84
N LEU A 335 -16.48 -0.21 -10.03
CA LEU A 335 -15.48 0.76 -10.46
C LEU A 335 -14.06 0.24 -10.30
N LEU A 336 -13.14 0.78 -11.09
CA LEU A 336 -11.71 0.46 -11.04
C LEU A 336 -11.02 1.02 -9.79
N ILE A 337 -11.67 1.95 -9.09
CA ILE A 337 -11.22 2.57 -7.84
C ILE A 337 -12.23 2.34 -6.73
N GLY A 338 -11.83 2.51 -5.48
CA GLY A 338 -12.68 2.31 -4.33
C GLY A 338 -12.72 3.45 -3.32
N PRO A 339 -13.49 3.32 -2.24
CA PRO A 339 -13.53 4.29 -1.15
C PRO A 339 -12.12 4.61 -0.64
N GLY A 340 -11.88 5.90 -0.33
CA GLY A 340 -10.56 6.40 0.06
C GLY A 340 -9.70 6.88 -1.11
N VAL A 341 -10.06 6.58 -2.36
CA VAL A 341 -9.45 7.15 -3.56
C VAL A 341 -10.21 8.40 -3.97
N LYS A 342 -9.52 9.52 -4.17
CA LYS A 342 -10.13 10.77 -4.66
C LYS A 342 -10.77 10.54 -6.03
N GLY A 343 -12.00 11.02 -6.20
CA GLY A 343 -12.81 10.80 -7.40
C GLY A 343 -13.69 9.55 -7.32
N PHE A 344 -13.63 8.76 -6.24
CA PHE A 344 -14.61 7.69 -6.02
C PHE A 344 -15.99 8.27 -5.73
N ASP A 345 -17.00 7.73 -6.42
CA ASP A 345 -18.40 8.07 -6.23
C ASP A 345 -19.21 6.78 -6.02
N GLU A 346 -19.77 6.61 -4.82
CA GLU A 346 -20.58 5.45 -4.47
C GLU A 346 -21.82 5.29 -5.37
N SER A 347 -22.39 6.41 -5.86
CA SER A 347 -23.55 6.36 -6.76
C SER A 347 -23.24 5.69 -8.10
N LEU A 348 -21.97 5.72 -8.53
CA LEU A 348 -21.49 5.08 -9.74
C LEU A 348 -21.02 3.65 -9.52
N ASN A 349 -20.87 3.22 -8.27
CA ASN A 349 -20.22 1.94 -7.91
C ASN A 349 -21.08 0.69 -8.22
N GLY A 350 -22.30 0.84 -8.69
CA GLY A 350 -23.14 -0.27 -9.12
C GLY A 350 -22.60 -0.94 -10.41
N ARG A 351 -22.91 -2.21 -10.62
CA ARG A 351 -22.57 -2.93 -11.87
C ARG A 351 -23.18 -2.27 -13.10
N ALA A 352 -22.48 -2.32 -14.22
CA ALA A 352 -23.01 -1.85 -15.53
C ALA A 352 -24.19 -2.71 -16.02
N ALA A 353 -24.15 -4.03 -15.73
CA ALA A 353 -25.21 -4.97 -16.03
C ALA A 353 -25.31 -6.04 -14.93
N PRO A 354 -26.49 -6.59 -14.62
CA PRO A 354 -26.65 -7.63 -13.62
C PRO A 354 -25.92 -8.93 -14.05
N HIS A 355 -25.58 -9.77 -13.08
CA HIS A 355 -25.16 -11.15 -13.37
C HIS A 355 -26.34 -11.91 -13.99
N ASP A 356 -26.18 -12.33 -15.24
CA ASP A 356 -27.16 -13.08 -16.02
C ASP A 356 -26.45 -13.94 -17.07
N PRO A 357 -26.13 -15.21 -16.75
CA PRO A 357 -25.48 -16.11 -17.69
C PRO A 357 -26.34 -16.44 -18.94
N ALA A 358 -27.68 -16.34 -18.85
CA ALA A 358 -28.55 -16.60 -20.00
C ALA A 358 -28.47 -15.45 -21.02
N ALA A 359 -28.54 -14.20 -20.53
CA ALA A 359 -28.29 -13.02 -21.33
C ALA A 359 -26.87 -13.01 -21.92
N ALA A 360 -25.87 -13.40 -21.13
CA ALA A 360 -24.48 -13.50 -21.57
C ALA A 360 -24.32 -14.47 -22.76
N LYS A 361 -24.94 -15.66 -22.65
CA LYS A 361 -24.92 -16.65 -23.77
C LYS A 361 -25.60 -16.13 -25.04
N LYS A 362 -26.70 -15.38 -24.88
CA LYS A 362 -27.39 -14.73 -26.00
C LYS A 362 -26.50 -13.69 -26.70
N LEU A 363 -25.82 -12.84 -25.90
CA LEU A 363 -24.87 -11.84 -26.44
C LEU A 363 -23.73 -12.48 -27.23
N LEU A 364 -23.17 -13.62 -26.73
CA LEU A 364 -22.15 -14.36 -27.49
C LEU A 364 -22.67 -14.88 -28.81
N ALA A 365 -23.88 -15.44 -28.83
CA ALA A 365 -24.52 -15.93 -30.08
C ALA A 365 -24.74 -14.79 -31.07
N GLU A 366 -25.24 -13.63 -30.62
CA GLU A 366 -25.42 -12.42 -31.44
C GLU A 366 -24.09 -11.85 -31.95
N ALA A 367 -22.99 -12.04 -31.21
CA ALA A 367 -21.63 -11.67 -31.62
C ALA A 367 -20.99 -12.70 -32.60
N GLY A 368 -21.68 -13.80 -32.91
CA GLY A 368 -21.20 -14.84 -33.82
C GLY A 368 -20.48 -16.01 -33.14
N TYR A 369 -20.66 -16.18 -31.81
CA TYR A 369 -20.07 -17.26 -31.02
C TYR A 369 -21.14 -18.06 -30.24
N PRO A 370 -22.10 -18.72 -30.94
CA PRO A 370 -23.22 -19.43 -30.30
C PRO A 370 -22.75 -20.60 -29.41
N ASP A 371 -21.63 -21.23 -29.75
CA ASP A 371 -21.02 -22.34 -29.03
C ASP A 371 -19.86 -21.88 -28.10
N GLY A 372 -19.64 -20.55 -27.99
CA GLY A 372 -18.52 -19.99 -27.28
C GLY A 372 -17.19 -20.11 -28.04
N PHE A 373 -16.09 -20.03 -27.30
CA PHE A 373 -14.72 -20.17 -27.86
C PHE A 373 -13.71 -20.46 -26.72
N GLU A 374 -12.48 -20.86 -27.12
CA GLU A 374 -11.37 -21.00 -26.16
C GLU A 374 -10.53 -19.73 -26.12
N VAL A 375 -10.08 -19.35 -24.92
CA VAL A 375 -9.19 -18.21 -24.68
C VAL A 375 -8.22 -18.47 -23.53
N GLY A 376 -6.96 -18.04 -23.68
CA GLY A 376 -5.98 -18.08 -22.60
C GLY A 376 -6.36 -17.13 -21.46
N PHE A 377 -6.20 -17.58 -20.22
CA PHE A 377 -6.47 -16.81 -19.02
C PHE A 377 -5.26 -16.83 -18.09
N ASP A 378 -4.56 -15.69 -17.98
CA ASP A 378 -3.39 -15.52 -17.13
C ASP A 378 -3.77 -15.09 -15.72
N CYS A 379 -3.20 -15.78 -14.73
CA CYS A 379 -3.48 -15.54 -13.32
C CYS A 379 -2.21 -15.65 -12.46
N PRO A 380 -1.95 -14.74 -11.53
CA PRO A 380 -0.94 -14.99 -10.51
C PRO A 380 -1.47 -16.01 -9.47
N ASN A 381 -0.56 -16.63 -8.70
CA ASN A 381 -0.94 -17.55 -7.62
C ASN A 381 -0.21 -17.28 -6.28
N ASP A 382 0.50 -16.17 -6.22
CA ASP A 382 1.23 -15.74 -5.00
C ASP A 382 1.27 -14.21 -4.87
N ARG A 383 0.28 -13.50 -5.44
CA ARG A 383 0.26 -12.03 -5.45
C ARG A 383 -0.90 -11.42 -4.70
N TYR A 384 -2.10 -11.96 -4.84
CA TYR A 384 -3.33 -11.45 -4.22
C TYR A 384 -3.97 -12.54 -3.37
N VAL A 385 -4.80 -12.12 -2.41
CA VAL A 385 -5.51 -13.10 -1.56
C VAL A 385 -6.41 -13.98 -2.44
N ASN A 386 -6.19 -15.30 -2.41
CA ASN A 386 -6.95 -16.31 -3.14
C ASN A 386 -7.00 -16.13 -4.66
N ASP A 387 -5.98 -15.50 -5.27
CA ASP A 387 -5.94 -15.18 -6.69
C ASP A 387 -6.22 -16.40 -7.60
N GLU A 388 -5.53 -17.51 -7.43
CA GLU A 388 -5.79 -18.71 -8.23
C GLU A 388 -7.21 -19.25 -8.02
N ALA A 389 -7.73 -19.24 -6.79
CA ALA A 389 -9.09 -19.71 -6.50
C ALA A 389 -10.17 -18.80 -7.13
N ILE A 390 -9.91 -17.48 -7.19
CA ILE A 390 -10.76 -16.53 -7.92
C ILE A 390 -10.76 -16.88 -9.41
N CYS A 391 -9.58 -17.11 -10.00
CA CYS A 391 -9.45 -17.46 -11.41
C CYS A 391 -10.16 -18.79 -11.75
N GLN A 392 -10.03 -19.80 -10.89
CA GLN A 392 -10.75 -21.08 -11.04
C GLN A 392 -12.28 -20.88 -11.00
N ALA A 393 -12.78 -20.00 -10.11
CA ALA A 393 -14.19 -19.65 -10.06
C ALA A 393 -14.66 -18.96 -11.36
N VAL A 394 -13.86 -18.02 -11.89
CA VAL A 394 -14.13 -17.35 -13.17
C VAL A 394 -14.18 -18.35 -14.32
N VAL A 395 -13.24 -19.30 -14.41
CA VAL A 395 -13.25 -20.38 -15.41
C VAL A 395 -14.56 -21.16 -15.36
N ALA A 396 -14.98 -21.57 -14.15
CA ALA A 396 -16.23 -22.33 -13.98
C ALA A 396 -17.49 -21.51 -14.37
N MET A 397 -17.47 -20.18 -14.15
CA MET A 397 -18.57 -19.31 -14.53
C MET A 397 -18.63 -19.11 -16.07
N LEU A 398 -17.50 -18.87 -16.71
CA LEU A 398 -17.41 -18.69 -18.16
C LEU A 398 -17.79 -19.99 -18.94
N ALA A 399 -17.46 -21.16 -18.38
CA ALA A 399 -17.86 -22.44 -18.98
C ALA A 399 -19.38 -22.59 -19.15
N ARG A 400 -20.19 -21.96 -18.27
CA ARG A 400 -21.67 -22.01 -18.35
C ARG A 400 -22.22 -21.31 -19.59
N ILE A 401 -21.45 -20.39 -20.17
CA ILE A 401 -21.82 -19.66 -21.39
C ILE A 401 -21.09 -20.19 -22.64
N GLY A 402 -20.39 -21.33 -22.54
CA GLY A 402 -19.66 -21.96 -23.62
C GLY A 402 -18.22 -21.48 -23.81
N VAL A 403 -17.74 -20.54 -22.99
CA VAL A 403 -16.35 -20.06 -23.06
C VAL A 403 -15.43 -20.96 -22.25
N LYS A 404 -14.43 -21.54 -22.92
CA LYS A 404 -13.37 -22.31 -22.28
C LYS A 404 -12.16 -21.40 -21.99
N ALA A 405 -12.06 -20.89 -20.77
CA ALA A 405 -10.90 -20.15 -20.32
C ALA A 405 -9.78 -21.12 -19.90
N ASN A 406 -8.70 -21.16 -20.69
CA ASN A 406 -7.52 -22.00 -20.42
C ASN A 406 -6.63 -21.32 -19.38
N LEU A 407 -6.82 -21.68 -18.11
CA LEU A 407 -6.14 -21.03 -16.98
C LEU A 407 -4.65 -21.38 -16.92
N LEU A 408 -3.80 -20.34 -16.90
CA LEU A 408 -2.38 -20.43 -16.64
C LEU A 408 -2.07 -19.69 -15.31
N ALA A 409 -2.11 -20.43 -14.20
CA ALA A 409 -1.73 -19.92 -12.89
C ALA A 409 -0.21 -19.96 -12.71
N GLN A 410 0.41 -18.83 -12.34
CA GLN A 410 1.86 -18.66 -12.28
C GLN A 410 2.28 -17.82 -11.08
N THR A 411 3.54 -17.99 -10.65
CA THR A 411 4.12 -17.05 -9.67
C THR A 411 4.13 -15.63 -10.21
N ARG A 412 4.00 -14.64 -9.31
CA ARG A 412 3.96 -13.21 -9.65
C ARG A 412 5.09 -12.79 -10.59
N ALA A 413 6.29 -13.33 -10.41
CA ALA A 413 7.44 -13.00 -11.24
C ALA A 413 7.24 -13.44 -12.71
N LYS A 414 6.75 -14.66 -12.94
CA LYS A 414 6.46 -15.19 -14.28
C LYS A 414 5.25 -14.49 -14.88
N PHE A 415 4.20 -14.29 -14.08
CA PHE A 415 2.99 -13.60 -14.51
C PHE A 415 3.30 -12.18 -15.02
N PHE A 416 3.95 -11.33 -14.21
CA PHE A 416 4.26 -9.97 -14.63
C PHE A 416 5.27 -9.91 -15.78
N ALA A 417 6.22 -10.83 -15.86
CA ALA A 417 7.13 -10.92 -16.99
C ALA A 417 6.43 -11.25 -18.33
N LYS A 418 5.25 -11.92 -18.29
CA LYS A 418 4.44 -12.24 -19.47
C LYS A 418 3.48 -11.10 -19.81
N VAL A 419 2.72 -10.61 -18.81
CA VAL A 419 1.57 -9.72 -19.05
C VAL A 419 1.95 -8.24 -19.15
N ASN A 420 3.05 -7.82 -18.52
CA ASN A 420 3.49 -6.42 -18.54
C ASN A 420 4.43 -6.10 -19.71
N GLU A 421 4.76 -4.83 -19.84
CA GLU A 421 5.78 -4.31 -20.73
C GLU A 421 7.12 -5.07 -20.58
N PRO A 422 7.84 -5.34 -21.67
CA PRO A 422 7.53 -4.98 -23.05
C PRO A 422 6.68 -6.02 -23.80
N ARG A 423 6.30 -7.13 -23.15
CA ARG A 423 5.69 -8.28 -23.84
C ARG A 423 4.21 -8.09 -24.11
N TYR A 424 3.43 -7.80 -23.07
CA TYR A 424 1.97 -7.75 -23.10
C TYR A 424 1.35 -9.02 -23.73
N GLU A 425 1.95 -10.20 -23.46
CA GLU A 425 1.55 -11.49 -24.04
C GLU A 425 0.39 -12.12 -23.26
N THR A 426 -0.78 -11.48 -23.30
CA THR A 426 -1.96 -11.98 -22.60
C THR A 426 -3.22 -11.73 -23.43
N SER A 427 -4.22 -12.61 -23.30
CA SER A 427 -5.52 -12.44 -23.93
C SER A 427 -6.59 -12.02 -22.92
N PHE A 428 -6.60 -12.66 -21.75
CA PHE A 428 -7.49 -12.39 -20.64
C PHE A 428 -6.70 -12.61 -19.34
N TYR A 429 -6.87 -11.75 -18.34
CA TYR A 429 -6.02 -11.81 -17.15
C TYR A 429 -6.69 -11.25 -15.90
N LEU A 430 -6.25 -11.73 -14.72
CA LEU A 430 -6.60 -11.17 -13.40
C LEU A 430 -5.45 -10.35 -12.87
N ILE A 431 -5.75 -9.12 -12.42
CA ILE A 431 -4.76 -8.23 -11.80
C ILE A 431 -5.43 -7.34 -10.75
N GLY A 432 -4.64 -6.75 -9.86
CA GLY A 432 -5.09 -5.76 -8.89
C GLY A 432 -4.28 -4.48 -8.99
N TRP A 433 -4.93 -3.33 -8.73
CA TRP A 433 -4.29 -2.02 -8.71
C TRP A 433 -4.61 -1.23 -7.44
N THR A 434 -3.59 -0.68 -6.83
CA THR A 434 -3.70 0.30 -5.73
C THR A 434 -3.21 1.64 -6.27
N PRO A 435 -4.07 2.67 -6.36
CA PRO A 435 -3.63 4.00 -6.80
C PRO A 435 -2.60 4.59 -5.83
N ALA A 436 -1.36 4.74 -6.27
CA ALA A 436 -0.23 5.17 -5.43
C ALA A 436 -0.39 6.60 -4.89
N THR A 437 -1.11 7.46 -5.62
CA THR A 437 -1.40 8.84 -5.23
C THR A 437 -2.71 8.99 -4.45
N TYR A 438 -3.47 7.88 -4.27
CA TYR A 438 -4.83 7.87 -3.72
C TYR A 438 -5.80 8.76 -4.50
N ASP A 439 -5.53 8.92 -5.79
CA ASP A 439 -6.32 9.67 -6.76
C ASP A 439 -6.65 8.80 -7.97
N ALA A 440 -7.87 8.95 -8.50
CA ALA A 440 -8.36 8.19 -9.66
C ALA A 440 -7.49 8.35 -10.89
N HIS A 441 -6.88 9.51 -11.10
CA HIS A 441 -6.01 9.77 -12.24
C HIS A 441 -4.89 8.73 -12.36
N ASN A 442 -4.31 8.29 -11.22
CA ASN A 442 -3.27 7.27 -11.21
C ASN A 442 -3.72 5.96 -11.88
N ALA A 443 -4.92 5.47 -11.54
CA ALA A 443 -5.46 4.25 -12.15
C ALA A 443 -5.84 4.50 -13.62
N LEU A 444 -6.46 5.63 -13.93
CA LEU A 444 -6.90 5.96 -15.29
C LEU A 444 -5.72 6.06 -16.25
N ILE A 445 -4.71 6.87 -15.92
CA ILE A 445 -3.55 7.07 -16.81
C ILE A 445 -2.69 5.81 -16.95
N ALA A 446 -2.49 5.05 -15.87
CA ALA A 446 -1.62 3.88 -15.90
C ALA A 446 -2.26 2.69 -16.62
N LEU A 447 -3.57 2.44 -16.42
CA LEU A 447 -4.24 1.20 -16.81
C LEU A 447 -5.09 1.33 -18.06
N THR A 448 -5.58 2.55 -18.39
CA THR A 448 -6.67 2.70 -19.37
C THR A 448 -6.38 3.72 -20.46
N ALA A 449 -5.40 4.61 -20.29
CA ALA A 449 -4.96 5.52 -21.33
C ALA A 449 -4.27 4.73 -22.49
N THR A 450 -4.40 5.23 -23.70
CA THR A 450 -3.64 4.74 -24.86
C THR A 450 -2.14 4.79 -24.53
N ARG A 451 -1.43 3.68 -24.83
CA ARG A 451 0.01 3.55 -24.51
C ARG A 451 0.84 4.65 -25.17
N ASN A 452 1.49 5.46 -24.37
CA ASN A 452 2.43 6.49 -24.80
C ASN A 452 3.56 6.64 -23.76
N ARG A 453 4.73 6.08 -24.06
CA ARG A 453 5.89 6.09 -23.15
C ARG A 453 6.41 7.50 -22.85
N GLU A 454 6.39 8.39 -23.82
CA GLU A 454 6.90 9.76 -23.65
C GLU A 454 6.04 10.55 -22.66
N LYS A 455 4.72 10.28 -22.66
CA LYS A 455 3.76 10.86 -21.70
C LYS A 455 3.63 10.07 -20.40
N GLY A 456 4.27 8.90 -20.28
CA GLY A 456 4.07 7.99 -19.15
C GLY A 456 2.66 7.38 -19.06
N ALA A 457 1.90 7.43 -20.16
CA ALA A 457 0.52 6.95 -20.24
C ALA A 457 0.45 5.49 -20.66
N GLY A 458 -0.50 4.75 -20.11
CA GLY A 458 -0.80 3.37 -20.49
C GLY A 458 0.31 2.35 -20.19
N ILE A 459 1.24 2.64 -19.28
CA ILE A 459 2.39 1.77 -18.96
C ILE A 459 1.92 0.39 -18.49
N ASN A 460 0.83 0.34 -17.73
CA ASN A 460 0.22 -0.89 -17.22
C ASN A 460 -1.10 -1.23 -17.93
N ASN A 461 -1.34 -0.63 -19.09
CA ASN A 461 -2.48 -0.96 -19.92
C ASN A 461 -2.23 -2.27 -20.68
N ASN A 462 -2.30 -3.39 -19.97
CA ASN A 462 -1.96 -4.71 -20.50
C ASN A 462 -2.92 -5.17 -21.60
N GLY A 463 -4.18 -4.73 -21.53
CA GLY A 463 -5.22 -5.02 -22.53
C GLY A 463 -5.17 -4.14 -23.79
N GLY A 464 -4.30 -3.12 -23.82
CA GLY A 464 -4.17 -2.23 -24.98
C GLY A 464 -5.40 -1.38 -25.26
N ILE A 465 -6.14 -0.97 -24.24
CA ILE A 465 -7.26 -0.01 -24.36
C ILE A 465 -6.77 1.23 -25.11
N SER A 466 -7.54 1.65 -26.11
CA SER A 466 -7.30 2.89 -26.86
C SER A 466 -8.67 3.49 -27.22
N ASN A 467 -9.02 4.56 -26.50
CA ASN A 467 -10.28 5.27 -26.68
C ASN A 467 -10.00 6.78 -26.61
N PRO A 468 -10.15 7.53 -27.73
CA PRO A 468 -9.82 8.95 -27.81
C PRO A 468 -10.59 9.83 -26.82
N ASP A 469 -11.88 9.51 -26.55
CA ASP A 469 -12.70 10.28 -25.61
C ASP A 469 -12.21 10.08 -24.18
N LEU A 470 -11.82 8.85 -23.82
CA LEU A 470 -11.23 8.52 -22.53
C LEU A 470 -9.86 9.20 -22.36
N ASP A 471 -9.00 9.16 -23.37
CA ASP A 471 -7.70 9.82 -23.36
C ASP A 471 -7.83 11.34 -23.16
N ALA A 472 -8.77 11.97 -23.87
CA ALA A 472 -9.04 13.40 -23.73
C ALA A 472 -9.54 13.75 -22.30
N LEU A 473 -10.35 12.90 -21.68
CA LEU A 473 -10.77 13.08 -20.29
C LEU A 473 -9.59 12.93 -19.34
N ILE A 474 -8.73 11.92 -19.51
CA ILE A 474 -7.55 11.67 -18.67
C ILE A 474 -6.58 12.87 -18.72
N GLU A 475 -6.30 13.40 -19.92
CA GLU A 475 -5.47 14.60 -20.09
C GLU A 475 -6.06 15.83 -19.38
N ARG A 476 -7.39 16.01 -19.44
CA ARG A 476 -8.07 17.10 -18.74
C ARG A 476 -8.07 16.91 -17.23
N ILE A 477 -8.28 15.69 -16.72
CA ILE A 477 -8.22 15.36 -15.29
C ILE A 477 -6.84 15.72 -14.71
N GLN A 478 -5.79 15.48 -15.48
CA GLN A 478 -4.40 15.75 -15.05
C GLN A 478 -4.18 17.23 -14.72
N VAL A 479 -4.80 18.15 -15.43
CA VAL A 479 -4.53 19.58 -15.33
C VAL A 479 -5.65 20.40 -14.68
N GLU A 480 -6.82 19.81 -14.42
CA GLU A 480 -7.97 20.53 -13.85
C GLU A 480 -7.75 20.79 -12.35
N THR A 481 -7.73 22.05 -11.98
CA THR A 481 -7.49 22.51 -10.61
C THR A 481 -8.78 22.74 -9.80
N ASP A 482 -9.92 22.90 -10.47
CA ASP A 482 -11.24 22.96 -9.81
C ASP A 482 -11.69 21.54 -9.43
N GLN A 483 -11.77 21.26 -8.13
CA GLN A 483 -12.06 19.92 -7.62
C GLN A 483 -13.44 19.39 -8.08
N ALA A 484 -14.45 20.25 -8.19
CA ALA A 484 -15.79 19.81 -8.60
C ALA A 484 -15.81 19.42 -10.09
N LYS A 485 -15.18 20.23 -10.94
CA LYS A 485 -15.02 19.92 -12.37
C LYS A 485 -14.15 18.67 -12.56
N ARG A 486 -13.07 18.56 -11.79
CA ARG A 486 -12.18 17.40 -11.83
C ARG A 486 -12.91 16.11 -11.47
N ASN A 487 -13.69 16.11 -10.39
CA ASN A 487 -14.51 14.97 -9.99
C ASN A 487 -15.52 14.57 -11.08
N LYS A 488 -16.12 15.56 -11.76
CA LYS A 488 -17.02 15.27 -12.89
C LYS A 488 -16.28 14.61 -14.05
N LEU A 489 -15.10 15.09 -14.43
CA LEU A 489 -14.28 14.48 -15.48
C LEU A 489 -13.90 13.04 -15.13
N ILE A 490 -13.55 12.78 -13.85
CA ILE A 490 -13.27 11.43 -13.35
C ILE A 490 -14.51 10.54 -13.48
N ALA A 491 -15.69 11.03 -13.07
CA ALA A 491 -16.95 10.31 -13.18
C ALA A 491 -17.27 9.96 -14.64
N ASP A 492 -17.08 10.91 -15.57
CA ASP A 492 -17.28 10.71 -17.01
C ASP A 492 -16.32 9.62 -17.55
N ALA A 493 -15.03 9.65 -17.17
CA ALA A 493 -14.04 8.63 -17.57
C ALA A 493 -14.38 7.23 -17.02
N LEU A 494 -14.75 7.13 -15.75
CA LEU A 494 -15.17 5.86 -15.14
C LEU A 494 -16.45 5.31 -15.78
N THR A 495 -17.36 6.19 -16.21
CA THR A 495 -18.58 5.82 -16.91
C THR A 495 -18.27 5.19 -18.27
N ILE A 496 -17.34 5.76 -19.06
CA ILE A 496 -16.89 5.17 -20.33
C ILE A 496 -16.33 3.75 -20.09
N LEU A 497 -15.43 3.59 -19.11
CA LEU A 497 -14.84 2.28 -18.80
C LEU A 497 -15.91 1.24 -18.48
N LYS A 498 -16.91 1.63 -17.71
CA LYS A 498 -18.02 0.80 -17.25
C LYS A 498 -18.98 0.45 -18.38
N GLU A 499 -19.43 1.43 -19.15
CA GLU A 499 -20.40 1.24 -20.24
C GLU A 499 -19.80 0.47 -21.42
N GLU A 500 -18.52 0.68 -21.70
CA GLU A 500 -17.80 -0.03 -22.75
C GLU A 500 -17.24 -1.39 -22.31
N TYR A 501 -17.41 -1.77 -21.03
CA TYR A 501 -16.87 -3.02 -20.45
C TYR A 501 -15.38 -3.21 -20.74
N LEU A 502 -14.59 -2.13 -20.66
CA LEU A 502 -13.17 -2.17 -21.01
C LEU A 502 -12.31 -2.84 -19.92
N VAL A 503 -12.77 -2.78 -18.68
CA VAL A 503 -12.24 -3.53 -17.52
C VAL A 503 -13.41 -4.13 -16.76
N LEU A 504 -13.20 -5.28 -16.10
CA LEU A 504 -14.23 -5.96 -15.30
C LEU A 504 -13.83 -5.95 -13.82
N PRO A 505 -14.16 -4.89 -13.04
CA PRO A 505 -13.91 -4.86 -11.61
C PRO A 505 -14.64 -6.01 -10.90
N LEU A 506 -13.95 -6.69 -9.97
CA LEU A 506 -14.54 -7.76 -9.19
C LEU A 506 -14.84 -7.28 -7.77
N HIS A 507 -13.80 -6.90 -7.06
CA HIS A 507 -13.93 -6.50 -5.65
C HIS A 507 -12.70 -5.73 -5.16
N GLN A 508 -12.89 -5.02 -4.06
CA GLN A 508 -11.81 -4.57 -3.21
C GLN A 508 -11.48 -5.66 -2.21
N GLN A 509 -10.19 -5.94 -2.04
CA GLN A 509 -9.72 -6.82 -0.98
C GLN A 509 -9.99 -6.19 0.40
N VAL A 510 -10.05 -7.02 1.42
CA VAL A 510 -10.03 -6.57 2.81
C VAL A 510 -8.65 -6.87 3.38
N VAL A 511 -8.00 -5.85 3.89
CA VAL A 511 -6.78 -6.00 4.69
C VAL A 511 -7.19 -6.57 6.04
N VAL A 512 -6.59 -7.70 6.42
CA VAL A 512 -6.89 -8.35 7.70
C VAL A 512 -5.60 -8.48 8.50
N TRP A 513 -5.57 -7.78 9.64
CA TRP A 513 -4.54 -7.93 10.66
C TRP A 513 -5.12 -8.66 11.87
N ALA A 514 -4.28 -9.32 12.64
CA ALA A 514 -4.69 -9.90 13.91
C ALA A 514 -3.79 -9.39 15.02
N ALA A 515 -4.40 -9.03 16.14
CA ALA A 515 -3.68 -8.46 17.28
C ALA A 515 -4.29 -8.94 18.60
N ARG A 516 -3.51 -8.79 19.69
CA ARG A 516 -4.02 -8.91 21.05
C ARG A 516 -4.96 -7.75 21.36
N ASP A 517 -5.94 -7.99 22.22
CA ASP A 517 -6.88 -6.95 22.68
C ASP A 517 -6.19 -5.82 23.45
N THR A 518 -4.96 -6.06 23.93
CA THR A 518 -4.11 -5.06 24.59
C THR A 518 -3.44 -4.09 23.64
N VAL A 519 -3.43 -4.36 22.32
CA VAL A 519 -2.87 -3.46 21.31
C VAL A 519 -4.00 -2.64 20.71
N ASP A 520 -3.95 -1.32 20.83
CA ASP A 520 -4.81 -0.40 20.09
C ASP A 520 -4.01 0.27 18.98
N LEU A 521 -4.56 0.32 17.75
CA LEU A 521 -3.86 0.81 16.58
C LEU A 521 -4.84 1.30 15.50
N ALA A 522 -4.36 2.11 14.57
CA ALA A 522 -5.10 2.52 13.38
C ALA A 522 -4.74 1.63 12.18
N GLN A 523 -5.75 1.08 11.51
CA GLN A 523 -5.60 0.33 10.27
C GLN A 523 -6.17 1.15 9.10
N GLY A 524 -5.31 1.52 8.17
CA GLY A 524 -5.70 2.22 6.95
C GLY A 524 -5.95 1.26 5.78
N GLY A 525 -6.78 1.67 4.82
CA GLY A 525 -7.00 0.94 3.57
C GLY A 525 -5.79 0.93 2.63
N ASP A 526 -4.76 1.72 2.93
CA ASP A 526 -3.47 1.73 2.26
C ASP A 526 -2.56 0.58 2.71
N ASN A 527 -2.96 -0.14 3.75
CA ASN A 527 -2.18 -1.20 4.38
C ASN A 527 -0.85 -0.70 4.97
N TYR A 528 -0.79 0.57 5.41
CA TYR A 528 0.35 1.11 6.15
C TYR A 528 0.16 0.89 7.65
N PHE A 529 1.28 0.65 8.35
CA PHE A 529 1.31 0.45 9.79
C PHE A 529 2.08 1.58 10.49
N PRO A 530 1.40 2.72 10.79
CA PRO A 530 2.00 3.86 11.47
C PRO A 530 2.08 3.61 12.98
N LEU A 531 3.26 3.29 13.49
CA LEU A 531 3.54 3.05 14.91
C LEU A 531 3.19 4.25 15.80
N LYS A 532 3.21 5.47 15.26
CA LYS A 532 2.83 6.70 15.97
C LYS A 532 1.39 6.70 16.52
N TYR A 533 0.56 5.74 16.08
CA TYR A 533 -0.82 5.57 16.51
C TYR A 533 -1.05 4.31 17.33
N VAL A 534 0.01 3.62 17.76
CA VAL A 534 -0.13 2.36 18.51
C VAL A 534 -0.02 2.60 20.00
N THR A 535 -0.98 2.09 20.77
CA THR A 535 -0.91 2.07 22.23
C THR A 535 -1.04 0.65 22.77
N MET A 536 -0.23 0.34 23.78
CA MET A 536 -0.30 -0.90 24.55
C MET A 536 -1.03 -0.63 25.86
N LYS A 537 -2.05 -1.49 26.19
CA LYS A 537 -2.84 -1.41 27.44
C LYS A 537 -2.20 -2.24 28.53
#